data_0ad8bb901017280326d85251c9055f8e
#
_entry.id   0ad8bb901017280326d85251c9055f8e
#
_cell.length_a   1.000
_cell.length_b   1.000
_cell.length_c   1.000
_cell.angle_alpha   90.00
_cell.angle_beta   90.00
_cell.angle_gamma   90.00
#
_symmetry.space_group_name_H-M   'P 1'
#
loop_
_entity.id
_entity.type
_entity.pdbx_description
1 polymer ?
#
loop_
_entity_poly.entity_id
_entity_poly.type
_entity_poly.pdbx_seq_one_letter_code
_entity_poly.pdbx_strand_id
1 'polypeptide(L)'
;MTHSLFCKDTKLDRAGQSRMERQKKNIAGVVRELIQPVADEMGYILWDVEYVKEGAEMVLRITIDQDAGIGIEDCERLHRAIDPMLDEADPIENSYRLEVSSPGVERTLSRPEHFQKCLGEQVEVRLYAPLNGQKKLVGVLTAADENTITITVGEESITLENQQWAKVTTIFAW
;
A
#
# COMPACT_ATOMS: atom_id res chain seq x y z
N MET A 1 -0.54 17.48 26.25
CA MET A 1 0.21 18.62 26.19
C MET A 1 -0.06 19.49 25.00
N THR A 2 0.44 19.28 23.92
CA THR A 2 0.38 20.11 22.73
C THR A 2 -0.77 19.76 21.80
N HIS A 3 -1.72 18.96 22.23
CA HIS A 3 -2.78 18.45 21.39
C HIS A 3 -3.73 19.52 20.87
N SER A 4 -3.97 20.53 21.66
CA SER A 4 -4.85 21.63 21.26
C SER A 4 -4.28 22.42 20.07
N LEU A 5 -2.95 22.42 19.90
CA LEU A 5 -2.31 23.07 18.76
C LEU A 5 -2.53 22.31 17.46
N PHE A 6 -2.63 21.01 17.55
CA PHE A 6 -2.84 20.17 16.36
C PHE A 6 -4.26 20.30 15.81
N CYS A 7 -5.22 20.50 16.67
CA CYS A 7 -6.61 20.64 16.25
C CYS A 7 -6.86 21.87 15.37
N LYS A 8 -5.98 22.85 15.47
CA LYS A 8 -6.12 24.08 14.68
C LYS A 8 -5.46 24.00 13.32
N ASP A 9 -4.70 22.98 13.09
CA ASP A 9 -3.81 22.91 11.95
C ASP A 9 -4.38 21.98 10.87
N THR A 10 -5.51 22.39 10.33
CA THR A 10 -6.14 21.69 9.22
C THR A 10 -5.75 22.27 7.87
N LYS A 11 -4.77 23.19 7.86
CA LYS A 11 -4.33 23.82 6.63
C LYS A 11 -3.66 22.81 5.71
N LEU A 12 -3.95 22.94 4.43
CA LEU A 12 -3.28 22.16 3.41
C LEU A 12 -1.83 22.67 3.26
N ASP A 13 -0.92 21.77 3.04
CA ASP A 13 0.45 22.13 2.71
C ASP A 13 0.57 22.50 1.22
N ARG A 14 1.79 22.79 0.79
CA ARG A 14 2.05 23.18 -0.60
C ARG A 14 1.74 22.09 -1.62
N ALA A 15 1.73 20.86 -1.18
CA ALA A 15 1.40 19.71 -2.03
C ALA A 15 -0.08 19.39 -2.02
N GLY A 16 -0.90 20.17 -1.29
CA GLY A 16 -2.34 19.95 -1.19
C GLY A 16 -2.74 18.89 -0.17
N GLN A 17 -1.81 18.42 0.64
CA GLN A 17 -2.09 17.44 1.67
C GLN A 17 -2.32 18.11 3.01
N SER A 18 -3.28 17.59 3.77
CA SER A 18 -3.49 18.06 5.13
C SER A 18 -2.38 17.55 6.05
N ARG A 19 -2.18 18.26 7.16
CA ARG A 19 -1.23 17.82 8.19
C ARG A 19 -1.62 16.45 8.75
N MET A 20 -2.91 16.19 8.88
CA MET A 20 -3.41 14.89 9.35
C MET A 20 -3.01 13.76 8.41
N GLU A 21 -3.06 13.97 7.11
CA GLU A 21 -2.67 12.96 6.13
C GLU A 21 -1.18 12.66 6.22
N ARG A 22 -0.35 13.69 6.42
CA ARG A 22 1.08 13.48 6.63
C ARG A 22 1.37 12.71 7.90
N GLN A 23 0.66 13.01 9.00
CA GLN A 23 0.82 12.28 10.24
C GLN A 23 0.44 10.81 10.07
N LYS A 24 -0.63 10.52 9.34
CA LYS A 24 -1.02 9.14 9.06
C LYS A 24 0.06 8.38 8.28
N LYS A 25 0.68 9.03 7.31
CA LYS A 25 1.77 8.44 6.54
C LYS A 25 3.00 8.19 7.41
N ASN A 26 3.29 9.12 8.33
CA ASN A 26 4.40 8.96 9.27
C ASN A 26 4.16 7.81 10.23
N ILE A 27 2.95 7.67 10.75
CA ILE A 27 2.58 6.55 11.63
C ILE A 27 2.75 5.24 10.89
N ALA A 28 2.27 5.14 9.66
CA ALA A 28 2.44 3.95 8.85
C ALA A 28 3.92 3.62 8.63
N GLY A 29 4.74 4.64 8.38
CA GLY A 29 6.18 4.47 8.22
C GLY A 29 6.87 3.96 9.47
N VAL A 30 6.53 4.53 10.63
CA VAL A 30 7.08 4.09 11.92
C VAL A 30 6.68 2.65 12.22
N VAL A 31 5.41 2.32 12.03
CA VAL A 31 4.92 0.96 12.24
C VAL A 31 5.62 0.00 11.28
N ARG A 32 5.79 0.38 10.03
CA ARG A 32 6.48 -0.44 9.04
C ARG A 32 7.91 -0.77 9.49
N GLU A 33 8.63 0.21 9.98
CA GLU A 33 9.99 0.00 10.48
C GLU A 33 10.02 -0.92 11.70
N LEU A 34 9.03 -0.81 12.58
CA LEU A 34 8.93 -1.65 13.76
C LEU A 34 8.67 -3.11 13.42
N ILE A 35 7.77 -3.38 12.49
CA ILE A 35 7.32 -4.74 12.20
C ILE A 35 8.09 -5.42 11.08
N GLN A 36 8.84 -4.66 10.27
CA GLN A 36 9.60 -5.22 9.15
C GLN A 36 10.53 -6.36 9.58
N PRO A 37 11.35 -6.21 10.65
CA PRO A 37 12.22 -7.31 11.07
C PRO A 37 11.45 -8.56 11.46
N VAL A 38 10.29 -8.41 12.09
CA VAL A 38 9.47 -9.53 12.51
C VAL A 38 8.88 -10.26 11.31
N ALA A 39 8.36 -9.50 10.35
CA ALA A 39 7.83 -10.07 9.11
C ALA A 39 8.92 -10.82 8.35
N ASP A 40 10.11 -10.24 8.24
CA ASP A 40 11.25 -10.85 7.57
C ASP A 40 11.66 -12.16 8.25
N GLU A 41 11.75 -12.16 9.59
CA GLU A 41 12.08 -13.32 10.38
C GLU A 41 11.08 -14.46 10.21
N MET A 42 9.81 -14.12 10.07
CA MET A 42 8.72 -15.09 9.86
C MET A 42 8.58 -15.54 8.42
N GLY A 43 9.32 -14.92 7.50
CA GLY A 43 9.28 -15.26 6.08
C GLY A 43 8.16 -14.60 5.30
N TYR A 44 7.57 -13.54 5.84
CA TYR A 44 6.51 -12.80 5.17
C TYR A 44 7.05 -11.56 4.50
N ILE A 45 6.45 -11.21 3.37
CA ILE A 45 6.72 -9.96 2.67
C ILE A 45 5.73 -8.92 3.19
N LEU A 46 6.24 -7.83 3.73
CA LEU A 46 5.41 -6.73 4.19
C LEU A 46 4.95 -5.94 2.96
N TRP A 47 3.75 -6.25 2.46
CA TRP A 47 3.23 -5.67 1.24
C TRP A 47 2.86 -4.20 1.42
N ASP A 48 2.12 -3.90 2.48
CA ASP A 48 1.71 -2.53 2.77
C ASP A 48 1.37 -2.34 4.24
N VAL A 49 1.48 -1.09 4.70
CA VAL A 49 1.04 -0.67 6.03
C VAL A 49 0.26 0.62 5.86
N GLU A 50 -0.98 0.62 6.31
CA GLU A 50 -1.87 1.77 6.21
C GLU A 50 -2.48 2.09 7.58
N TYR A 51 -2.56 3.38 7.87
CA TYR A 51 -3.29 3.87 9.04
C TYR A 51 -4.43 4.74 8.53
N VAL A 52 -5.64 4.19 8.52
CA VAL A 52 -6.80 4.79 7.85
C VAL A 52 -8.00 4.84 8.78
N LYS A 53 -8.92 5.74 8.48
CA LYS A 53 -10.17 5.85 9.20
C LYS A 53 -11.26 5.09 8.44
N GLU A 54 -11.89 4.14 9.12
CA GLU A 54 -13.03 3.41 8.59
C GLU A 54 -14.22 3.61 9.53
N GLY A 55 -15.23 4.32 9.04
CA GLY A 55 -16.37 4.67 9.89
C GLY A 55 -15.93 5.56 11.03
N ALA A 56 -16.25 5.15 12.27
CA ALA A 56 -15.87 5.86 13.48
C ALA A 56 -14.53 5.40 14.06
N GLU A 57 -13.91 4.37 13.49
CA GLU A 57 -12.69 3.78 14.02
C GLU A 57 -11.47 4.09 13.17
N MET A 58 -10.31 4.17 13.83
CA MET A 58 -9.05 4.14 13.13
C MET A 58 -8.60 2.69 12.99
N VAL A 59 -8.07 2.35 11.82
CA VAL A 59 -7.62 1.00 11.51
C VAL A 59 -6.14 1.06 11.09
N LEU A 60 -5.33 0.26 11.76
CA LEU A 60 -3.96 0.00 11.32
C LEU A 60 -4.01 -1.29 10.52
N ARG A 61 -3.91 -1.18 9.21
CA ARG A 61 -4.01 -2.31 8.30
C ARG A 61 -2.64 -2.70 7.79
N ILE A 62 -2.30 -3.95 8.04
CA ILE A 62 -1.03 -4.52 7.62
C ILE A 62 -1.33 -5.61 6.60
N THR A 63 -0.76 -5.47 5.42
CA THR A 63 -0.94 -6.43 4.33
C THR A 63 0.36 -7.19 4.14
N ILE A 64 0.30 -8.51 4.22
CA ILE A 64 1.45 -9.39 4.06
C ILE A 64 1.24 -10.35 2.90
N ASP A 65 2.35 -10.76 2.30
CA ASP A 65 2.34 -11.71 1.20
C ASP A 65 3.43 -12.76 1.40
N GLN A 66 3.35 -13.83 0.64
CA GLN A 66 4.33 -14.91 0.64
C GLN A 66 4.22 -15.65 -0.69
N ASP A 67 5.33 -16.17 -1.19
CA ASP A 67 5.33 -16.86 -2.49
C ASP A 67 4.39 -18.07 -2.51
N ALA A 68 4.27 -18.76 -1.38
CA ALA A 68 3.36 -19.89 -1.22
C ALA A 68 1.90 -19.49 -0.98
N GLY A 69 1.62 -18.19 -0.86
CA GLY A 69 0.31 -17.68 -0.51
C GLY A 69 0.14 -17.44 0.98
N ILE A 70 -0.87 -16.68 1.33
CA ILE A 70 -1.17 -16.30 2.71
C ILE A 70 -2.54 -16.83 3.10
N GLY A 71 -2.59 -17.58 4.20
CA GLY A 71 -3.84 -18.02 4.80
C GLY A 71 -4.18 -17.23 6.06
N ILE A 72 -5.35 -17.54 6.63
CA ILE A 72 -5.81 -16.92 7.87
C ILE A 72 -4.82 -17.16 9.02
N GLU A 73 -4.25 -18.35 9.07
CA GLU A 73 -3.27 -18.72 10.11
C GLU A 73 -2.02 -17.84 10.07
N ASP A 74 -1.57 -17.51 8.88
CA ASP A 74 -0.41 -16.63 8.70
C ASP A 74 -0.69 -15.23 9.22
N CYS A 75 -1.86 -14.69 8.93
CA CYS A 75 -2.29 -13.39 9.41
C CYS A 75 -2.39 -13.37 10.93
N GLU A 76 -2.97 -14.41 11.52
CA GLU A 76 -3.09 -14.53 12.98
C GLU A 76 -1.72 -14.64 13.65
N ARG A 77 -0.80 -15.39 13.04
CA ARG A 77 0.55 -15.57 13.57
C ARG A 77 1.29 -14.25 13.62
N LEU A 78 1.23 -13.47 12.55
CA LEU A 78 1.87 -12.15 12.54
C LEU A 78 1.17 -11.20 13.52
N HIS A 79 -0.15 -11.21 13.55
CA HIS A 79 -0.94 -10.39 14.47
C HIS A 79 -0.48 -10.60 15.91
N ARG A 80 -0.37 -11.85 16.34
CA ARG A 80 0.08 -12.20 17.69
C ARG A 80 1.52 -11.77 17.98
N ALA A 81 2.35 -11.77 16.97
CA ALA A 81 3.75 -11.39 17.13
C ALA A 81 3.93 -9.88 17.27
N ILE A 82 3.17 -9.09 16.50
CA ILE A 82 3.33 -7.65 16.46
C ILE A 82 2.47 -6.89 17.46
N ASP A 83 1.36 -7.46 17.90
CA ASP A 83 0.44 -6.80 18.83
C ASP A 83 1.15 -6.35 20.13
N PRO A 84 1.90 -7.21 20.84
CA PRO A 84 2.66 -6.77 22.01
C PRO A 84 3.73 -5.73 21.68
N MET A 85 4.36 -5.82 20.53
CA MET A 85 5.37 -4.85 20.09
C MET A 85 4.77 -3.47 19.90
N LEU A 86 3.59 -3.41 19.31
CA LEU A 86 2.89 -2.15 19.10
C LEU A 86 2.39 -1.55 20.41
N ASP A 87 1.95 -2.40 21.34
CA ASP A 87 1.56 -1.94 22.67
C ASP A 87 2.74 -1.34 23.43
N GLU A 88 3.90 -1.97 23.35
CA GLU A 88 5.11 -1.50 24.04
C GLU A 88 5.66 -0.22 23.40
N ALA A 89 5.76 -0.18 22.08
CA ALA A 89 6.29 0.98 21.36
C ALA A 89 5.31 2.15 21.35
N ASP A 90 4.02 1.87 21.40
CA ASP A 90 2.93 2.84 21.43
C ASP A 90 3.08 3.98 20.40
N PRO A 91 3.22 3.65 19.11
CA PRO A 91 3.43 4.66 18.08
C PRO A 91 2.16 5.45 17.74
N ILE A 92 1.01 5.01 18.21
CA ILE A 92 -0.29 5.59 17.91
C ILE A 92 -0.97 6.01 19.22
N GLU A 93 -1.25 7.29 19.36
CA GLU A 93 -1.86 7.83 20.58
C GLU A 93 -3.34 7.44 20.74
N ASN A 94 -4.05 7.37 19.63
CA ASN A 94 -5.49 7.11 19.65
C ASN A 94 -5.80 5.63 19.61
N SER A 95 -7.00 5.28 20.01
CA SER A 95 -7.48 3.90 19.86
C SER A 95 -7.57 3.50 18.41
N TYR A 96 -7.18 2.29 18.10
CA TYR A 96 -7.22 1.77 16.75
C TYR A 96 -7.46 0.26 16.76
N ARG A 97 -7.92 -0.24 15.62
CA ARG A 97 -8.04 -1.68 15.40
C ARG A 97 -6.87 -2.15 14.55
N LEU A 98 -6.21 -3.20 15.01
CA LEU A 98 -5.14 -3.85 14.24
C LEU A 98 -5.74 -4.90 13.32
N GLU A 99 -5.44 -4.78 12.04
CA GLU A 99 -5.91 -5.71 11.03
C GLU A 99 -4.73 -6.21 10.20
N VAL A 100 -4.57 -7.53 10.12
CA VAL A 100 -3.55 -8.17 9.28
C VAL A 100 -4.28 -8.97 8.21
N SER A 101 -3.92 -8.73 6.96
CA SER A 101 -4.60 -9.35 5.83
C SER A 101 -3.63 -9.70 4.70
N SER A 102 -4.11 -10.47 3.74
CA SER A 102 -3.39 -10.73 2.49
C SER A 102 -3.84 -9.73 1.42
N PRO A 103 -3.00 -9.49 0.38
CA PRO A 103 -3.41 -8.60 -0.70
C PRO A 103 -4.51 -9.18 -1.60
N GLY A 104 -4.76 -10.50 -1.50
CA GLY A 104 -5.72 -11.16 -2.36
C GLY A 104 -5.17 -11.39 -3.76
N VAL A 105 -6.06 -11.76 -4.70
CA VAL A 105 -5.69 -11.99 -6.10
C VAL A 105 -5.55 -10.70 -6.89
N GLU A 106 -6.31 -9.68 -6.52
CA GLU A 106 -6.22 -8.35 -7.12
C GLU A 106 -5.43 -7.43 -6.18
N ARG A 107 -4.20 -7.12 -6.55
CA ARG A 107 -3.28 -6.35 -5.72
C ARG A 107 -3.07 -4.97 -6.30
N THR A 108 -3.14 -3.95 -5.44
CA THR A 108 -2.80 -2.59 -5.85
C THR A 108 -1.30 -2.41 -5.75
N LEU A 109 -0.68 -1.95 -6.84
CA LEU A 109 0.75 -1.72 -6.94
C LEU A 109 1.03 -0.24 -6.71
N SER A 110 1.71 0.08 -5.62
CA SER A 110 1.97 1.47 -5.24
C SER A 110 3.45 1.78 -4.98
N ARG A 111 4.28 0.76 -4.87
CA ARG A 111 5.71 0.92 -4.58
C ARG A 111 6.55 0.22 -5.64
N PRO A 112 7.80 0.66 -5.85
CA PRO A 112 8.66 0.01 -6.85
C PRO A 112 8.82 -1.49 -6.66
N GLU A 113 8.94 -1.95 -5.42
CA GLU A 113 9.04 -3.39 -5.13
C GLU A 113 7.79 -4.16 -5.53
N HIS A 114 6.60 -3.54 -5.48
CA HIS A 114 5.37 -4.16 -5.92
C HIS A 114 5.42 -4.45 -7.42
N PHE A 115 5.88 -3.48 -8.19
CA PHE A 115 5.98 -3.62 -9.65
C PHE A 115 7.00 -4.67 -10.04
N GLN A 116 8.15 -4.69 -9.37
CA GLN A 116 9.19 -5.68 -9.65
C GLN A 116 8.69 -7.10 -9.38
N LYS A 117 7.93 -7.28 -8.31
CA LYS A 117 7.39 -8.58 -7.98
C LYS A 117 6.30 -9.05 -8.93
N CYS A 118 5.58 -8.12 -9.54
CA CYS A 118 4.46 -8.43 -10.43
C CYS A 118 4.81 -8.33 -11.92
N LEU A 119 6.09 -8.29 -12.26
CA LEU A 119 6.50 -8.34 -13.66
C LEU A 119 6.02 -9.63 -14.32
N GLY A 120 5.42 -9.50 -15.50
CA GLY A 120 4.84 -10.63 -16.22
C GLY A 120 3.37 -10.89 -15.89
N GLU A 121 2.81 -10.21 -14.92
CA GLU A 121 1.41 -10.34 -14.57
C GLU A 121 0.56 -9.32 -15.32
N GLN A 122 -0.71 -9.67 -15.50
CA GLN A 122 -1.67 -8.79 -16.13
C GLN A 122 -2.13 -7.73 -15.14
N VAL A 123 -2.13 -6.47 -15.57
CA VAL A 123 -2.50 -5.34 -14.73
C VAL A 123 -3.52 -4.45 -15.39
N GLU A 124 -4.30 -3.76 -14.57
CA GLU A 124 -5.19 -2.70 -14.96
C GLU A 124 -4.61 -1.38 -14.49
N VAL A 125 -4.40 -0.45 -15.42
CA VAL A 125 -3.87 0.87 -15.13
C VAL A 125 -4.97 1.90 -15.32
N ARG A 126 -5.24 2.67 -14.28
CA ARG A 126 -6.18 3.80 -14.35
C ARG A 126 -5.39 5.08 -14.51
N LEU A 127 -5.73 5.85 -15.52
CA LEU A 127 -5.03 7.07 -15.91
C LEU A 127 -5.73 8.31 -15.35
N TYR A 128 -4.96 9.33 -15.03
CA TYR A 128 -5.53 10.64 -14.68
C TYR A 128 -6.18 11.33 -15.89
N ALA A 129 -5.55 11.18 -17.05
CA ALA A 129 -6.06 11.75 -18.29
C ALA A 129 -6.17 10.66 -19.35
N PRO A 130 -7.17 10.74 -20.24
CA PRO A 130 -7.33 9.74 -21.28
C PRO A 130 -6.10 9.65 -22.20
N LEU A 131 -5.72 8.43 -22.52
CA LEU A 131 -4.70 8.14 -23.53
C LEU A 131 -5.41 7.41 -24.67
N ASN A 132 -5.37 7.99 -25.87
CA ASN A 132 -6.10 7.46 -27.02
C ASN A 132 -7.61 7.24 -26.74
N GLY A 133 -8.18 8.15 -25.96
CA GLY A 133 -9.60 8.10 -25.59
C GLY A 133 -9.94 7.13 -24.46
N GLN A 134 -8.95 6.49 -23.86
CA GLN A 134 -9.18 5.51 -22.79
C GLN A 134 -8.52 5.98 -21.49
N LYS A 135 -9.28 5.95 -20.41
CA LYS A 135 -8.76 6.23 -19.06
C LYS A 135 -8.25 4.98 -18.35
N LYS A 136 -8.45 3.84 -18.94
CA LYS A 136 -8.15 2.56 -18.34
C LYS A 136 -7.45 1.67 -19.37
N LEU A 137 -6.31 1.14 -19.00
CA LEU A 137 -5.54 0.24 -19.85
C LEU A 137 -5.40 -1.12 -19.15
N VAL A 138 -5.50 -2.19 -19.90
CA VAL A 138 -5.29 -3.55 -19.40
C VAL A 138 -4.22 -4.20 -20.26
N GLY A 139 -3.18 -4.68 -19.63
CA GLY A 139 -2.08 -5.34 -20.33
C GLY A 139 -1.15 -6.05 -19.38
N VAL A 140 -0.08 -6.59 -19.91
CA VAL A 140 0.94 -7.30 -19.13
C VAL A 140 2.03 -6.31 -18.73
N LEU A 141 2.36 -6.29 -17.43
CA LEU A 141 3.45 -5.48 -16.92
C LEU A 141 4.78 -6.11 -17.34
N THR A 142 5.48 -5.49 -18.27
CA THR A 142 6.71 -6.04 -18.83
C THR A 142 7.98 -5.42 -18.27
N ALA A 143 7.90 -4.18 -17.80
CA ALA A 143 9.03 -3.51 -17.18
C ALA A 143 8.55 -2.46 -16.20
N ALA A 144 9.35 -2.17 -15.19
CA ALA A 144 9.07 -1.12 -14.23
C ALA A 144 10.37 -0.59 -13.65
N ASP A 145 10.42 0.72 -13.44
CA ASP A 145 11.51 1.35 -12.70
C ASP A 145 10.93 2.36 -11.70
N GLU A 146 11.77 3.18 -11.09
CA GLU A 146 11.32 4.12 -10.06
C GLU A 146 10.35 5.17 -10.58
N ASN A 147 10.42 5.50 -11.86
CA ASN A 147 9.67 6.59 -12.45
C ASN A 147 8.68 6.17 -13.52
N THR A 148 8.86 5.00 -14.11
CA THR A 148 8.03 4.56 -15.23
C THR A 148 7.62 3.10 -15.10
N ILE A 149 6.51 2.77 -15.75
CA ILE A 149 6.09 1.38 -15.95
C ILE A 149 5.83 1.17 -17.44
N THR A 150 6.09 -0.04 -17.92
CA THR A 150 5.81 -0.43 -19.28
C THR A 150 4.84 -1.59 -19.28
N ILE A 151 3.72 -1.41 -19.97
CA ILE A 151 2.73 -2.47 -20.14
C ILE A 151 2.61 -2.82 -21.62
N THR A 152 2.35 -4.08 -21.89
CA THR A 152 2.10 -4.56 -23.24
C THR A 152 0.60 -4.82 -23.40
N VAL A 153 -0.02 -4.08 -24.31
CA VAL A 153 -1.44 -4.22 -24.63
C VAL A 153 -1.53 -4.78 -26.04
N GLY A 154 -1.87 -6.08 -26.13
CA GLY A 154 -1.85 -6.76 -27.41
C GLY A 154 -0.42 -6.86 -27.97
N GLU A 155 -0.16 -6.19 -29.07
CA GLU A 155 1.17 -6.17 -29.71
C GLU A 155 1.94 -4.87 -29.42
N GLU A 156 1.32 -3.92 -28.73
CA GLU A 156 1.94 -2.63 -28.44
C GLU A 156 2.46 -2.55 -27.02
N SER A 157 3.63 -1.95 -26.86
CA SER A 157 4.19 -1.63 -25.56
C SER A 157 3.97 -0.14 -25.27
N ILE A 158 3.44 0.15 -24.11
CA ILE A 158 3.14 1.52 -23.67
C ILE A 158 3.94 1.79 -22.41
N THR A 159 4.75 2.85 -22.44
CA THR A 159 5.51 3.30 -21.27
C THR A 159 4.79 4.50 -20.65
N LEU A 160 4.51 4.41 -19.36
CA LEU A 160 3.80 5.44 -18.61
C LEU A 160 4.70 5.97 -17.49
N GLU A 161 4.70 7.27 -17.32
CA GLU A 161 5.37 7.91 -16.20
C GLU A 161 4.46 7.89 -14.97
N ASN A 162 5.05 7.95 -13.78
CA ASN A 162 4.31 7.89 -12.51
C ASN A 162 3.20 8.93 -12.41
N GLN A 163 3.34 10.05 -13.09
CA GLN A 163 2.36 11.14 -13.07
C GLN A 163 1.17 10.88 -13.97
N GLN A 164 1.25 9.92 -14.88
CA GLN A 164 0.21 9.64 -15.85
C GLN A 164 -0.86 8.69 -15.34
N TRP A 165 -0.52 7.86 -14.38
CA TRP A 165 -1.47 6.87 -13.86
C TRP A 165 -1.80 7.13 -12.40
N ALA A 166 -3.07 6.88 -12.06
CA ALA A 166 -3.59 7.06 -10.70
C ALA A 166 -3.50 5.79 -9.88
N LYS A 167 -3.74 4.65 -10.51
CA LYS A 167 -3.79 3.36 -9.83
C LYS A 167 -3.42 2.23 -10.77
N VAL A 168 -2.63 1.30 -10.29
CA VAL A 168 -2.30 0.06 -10.99
C VAL A 168 -2.70 -1.11 -10.11
N THR A 169 -3.46 -2.04 -10.65
CA THR A 169 -3.95 -3.21 -9.93
C THR A 169 -3.70 -4.46 -10.75
N THR A 170 -3.19 -5.52 -10.13
CA THR A 170 -3.11 -6.82 -10.81
C THR A 170 -4.52 -7.35 -11.00
N ILE A 171 -4.76 -7.99 -12.12
CA ILE A 171 -6.05 -8.64 -12.39
C ILE A 171 -5.82 -10.12 -12.66
N PHE A 172 -6.79 -10.91 -12.25
CA PHE A 172 -6.73 -12.35 -12.47
C PHE A 172 -7.38 -12.68 -13.81
N ALA A 173 -6.61 -13.31 -14.69
CA ALA A 173 -7.13 -13.77 -15.98
C ALA A 173 -7.66 -15.20 -15.81
N TRP A 174 -8.95 -15.36 -16.06
CA TRP A 174 -9.60 -16.67 -16.02
C TRP A 174 -9.38 -17.44 -17.32
#